data_584d306806c9fde9b7b47ad575c4267f
#
_entry.id   584d306806c9fde9b7b47ad575c4267f
#
_cell.length_a   1.000
_cell.length_b   1.000
_cell.length_c   1.000
_cell.angle_alpha   90.00
_cell.angle_beta   90.00
_cell.angle_gamma   90.00
#
_symmetry.space_group_name_H-M   'P 1'
#
loop_
_entity.id
_entity.type
_entity.pdbx_description
1 polymer ?
#
loop_
_entity_poly.entity_id
_entity_poly.type
_entity_poly.pdbx_seq_one_letter_code
_entity_poly.pdbx_strand_id
1 'polypeptide(L)'
;VLKAGGAYVPLDPAYPGERLQYILQDADPVLLLADAAGRAALGEPATPQLVLEAALPDTLSAENPERRAQASHLAYVIYTSGSTGKPKGAMNEHRGVVNRLVWMQEAYGLTAADTVLQKTPFGFDVSVWEFFWPLMVGARLVMAKPEGHKDPDYLSRAIEQYGVTTLHFVPSMLQSFLADGQAATRCGQVVRVMCSGE
;
A
#
# COMPACT_ATOMS: atom_id res chain seq x y z
N VAL A 1 4.62 -10.23 -7.36
CA VAL A 1 3.47 -11.07 -6.93
C VAL A 1 2.40 -11.05 -8.01
N LEU A 2 1.69 -9.94 -8.24
CA LEU A 2 0.53 -9.87 -9.16
C LEU A 2 0.87 -10.29 -10.60
N LYS A 3 2.00 -9.85 -11.16
CA LYS A 3 2.45 -10.28 -12.50
C LYS A 3 2.73 -11.77 -12.60
N ALA A 4 3.12 -12.41 -11.50
CA ALA A 4 3.32 -13.86 -11.42
C ALA A 4 2.02 -14.65 -11.22
N GLY A 5 0.86 -13.97 -11.13
CA GLY A 5 -0.46 -14.58 -10.94
C GLY A 5 -0.82 -14.88 -9.49
N GLY A 6 -0.03 -14.41 -8.52
CA GLY A 6 -0.30 -14.56 -7.10
C GLY A 6 -1.08 -13.38 -6.52
N ALA A 7 -1.80 -13.63 -5.41
CA ALA A 7 -2.36 -12.58 -4.55
C ALA A 7 -1.40 -12.26 -3.41
N TYR A 8 -1.37 -11.02 -2.94
CA TYR A 8 -0.55 -10.66 -1.78
C TYR A 8 -1.36 -10.55 -0.50
N VAL A 9 -0.73 -10.90 0.61
CA VAL A 9 -1.24 -10.72 1.98
C VAL A 9 -0.25 -9.81 2.71
N PRO A 10 -0.58 -8.55 2.99
CA PRO A 10 0.33 -7.64 3.66
C PRO A 10 0.46 -8.00 5.14
N LEU A 11 1.69 -8.07 5.62
CA LEU A 11 2.05 -8.30 7.01
C LEU A 11 2.90 -7.13 7.49
N ASP A 12 2.39 -6.35 8.43
CA ASP A 12 3.13 -5.25 9.03
C ASP A 12 4.00 -5.79 10.17
N PRO A 13 5.34 -5.65 10.11
CA PRO A 13 6.23 -6.13 11.17
C PRO A 13 5.98 -5.48 12.55
N ALA A 14 5.26 -4.35 12.59
CA ALA A 14 4.84 -3.72 13.83
C ALA A 14 3.62 -4.39 14.51
N TYR A 15 2.98 -5.36 13.85
CA TYR A 15 1.89 -6.09 14.48
C TYR A 15 2.38 -7.01 15.60
N PRO A 16 1.58 -7.23 16.66
CA PRO A 16 1.88 -8.24 17.67
C PRO A 16 2.15 -9.61 17.05
N GLY A 17 3.14 -10.34 17.57
CA GLY A 17 3.56 -11.63 17.04
C GLY A 17 2.42 -12.66 16.92
N GLU A 18 1.51 -12.70 17.90
CA GLU A 18 0.32 -13.56 17.85
C GLU A 18 -0.59 -13.24 16.65
N ARG A 19 -0.73 -11.94 16.31
CA ARG A 19 -1.51 -11.52 15.15
C ARG A 19 -0.83 -11.95 13.86
N LEU A 20 0.48 -11.78 13.75
CA LEU A 20 1.24 -12.21 12.57
C LEU A 20 1.15 -13.71 12.36
N GLN A 21 1.32 -14.50 13.42
CA GLN A 21 1.19 -15.96 13.39
C GLN A 21 -0.22 -16.40 12.98
N TYR A 22 -1.25 -15.75 13.54
CA TYR A 22 -2.64 -16.04 13.18
C TYR A 22 -2.88 -15.80 11.69
N ILE A 23 -2.46 -14.64 11.16
CA ILE A 23 -2.64 -14.31 9.74
C ILE A 23 -1.92 -15.32 8.85
N LEU A 24 -0.68 -15.72 9.21
CA LEU A 24 0.07 -16.72 8.45
C LEU A 24 -0.61 -18.08 8.43
N GLN A 25 -1.16 -18.52 9.57
CA GLN A 25 -1.86 -19.81 9.67
C GLN A 25 -3.18 -19.80 8.88
N ASP A 26 -3.92 -18.69 8.95
CA ASP A 26 -5.24 -18.57 8.30
C ASP A 26 -5.13 -18.35 6.78
N ALA A 27 -4.14 -17.55 6.35
CA ALA A 27 -3.90 -17.28 4.93
C ALA A 27 -3.13 -18.38 4.20
N ASP A 28 -2.36 -19.19 4.93
CA ASP A 28 -1.51 -20.28 4.41
C ASP A 28 -0.74 -19.89 3.13
N PRO A 29 0.11 -18.84 3.16
CA PRO A 29 0.78 -18.36 1.96
C PRO A 29 1.85 -19.35 1.49
N VAL A 30 2.00 -19.50 0.17
CA VAL A 30 3.01 -20.37 -0.44
C VAL A 30 4.43 -19.83 -0.32
N LEU A 31 4.60 -18.51 -0.13
CA LEU A 31 5.89 -17.84 -0.04
C LEU A 31 5.78 -16.56 0.78
N LEU A 32 6.76 -16.32 1.63
CA LEU A 32 6.96 -15.05 2.33
C LEU A 32 8.03 -14.22 1.62
N LEU A 33 7.71 -12.96 1.34
CA LEU A 33 8.68 -11.97 0.91
C LEU A 33 8.97 -11.08 2.14
N ALA A 34 10.18 -11.11 2.65
CA ALA A 34 10.54 -10.40 3.87
C ALA A 34 11.88 -9.67 3.74
N ASP A 35 11.95 -8.50 4.34
CA ASP A 35 13.19 -7.80 4.67
C ASP A 35 13.68 -8.18 6.07
N ALA A 36 14.76 -7.55 6.58
CA ALA A 36 15.29 -7.80 7.91
C ALA A 36 14.27 -7.60 9.02
N ALA A 37 13.45 -6.55 8.92
CA ALA A 37 12.42 -6.24 9.92
C ALA A 37 11.32 -7.30 9.94
N GLY A 38 10.84 -7.70 8.77
CA GLY A 38 9.84 -8.76 8.61
C GLY A 38 10.34 -10.11 9.15
N ARG A 39 11.60 -10.46 8.86
CA ARG A 39 12.22 -11.68 9.41
C ARG A 39 12.32 -11.65 10.93
N ALA A 40 12.76 -10.52 11.49
CA ALA A 40 12.86 -10.37 12.94
C ALA A 40 11.49 -10.50 13.64
N ALA A 41 10.42 -9.96 13.02
CA ALA A 41 9.05 -10.02 13.55
C ALA A 41 8.44 -11.42 13.46
N LEU A 42 8.73 -12.18 12.40
CA LEU A 42 8.13 -13.50 12.11
C LEU A 42 8.90 -14.67 12.71
N GLY A 43 10.21 -14.48 13.01
CA GLY A 43 11.09 -15.56 13.40
C GLY A 43 11.35 -16.56 12.26
N GLU A 44 11.24 -17.85 12.56
CA GLU A 44 11.42 -18.93 11.58
C GLU A 44 10.06 -19.62 11.30
N PRO A 45 9.20 -19.03 10.46
CA PRO A 45 7.95 -19.67 10.08
C PRO A 45 8.21 -20.88 9.18
N ALA A 46 7.28 -21.85 9.18
CA ALA A 46 7.35 -23.02 8.31
C ALA A 46 7.21 -22.67 6.81
N THR A 47 6.59 -21.55 6.50
CA THR A 47 6.42 -21.07 5.11
C THR A 47 7.77 -20.67 4.50
N PRO A 48 8.10 -21.10 3.27
CA PRO A 48 9.32 -20.70 2.58
C PRO A 48 9.49 -19.19 2.51
N GLN A 49 10.72 -18.70 2.71
CA GLN A 49 11.01 -17.26 2.72
C GLN A 49 11.95 -16.87 1.58
N LEU A 50 11.64 -15.76 0.92
CA LEU A 50 12.56 -15.04 0.03
C LEU A 50 12.93 -13.71 0.69
N VAL A 51 14.23 -13.53 0.94
CA VAL A 51 14.76 -12.32 1.57
C VAL A 51 15.04 -11.26 0.52
N LEU A 52 14.50 -10.05 0.72
CA LEU A 52 14.58 -8.96 -0.23
C LEU A 52 15.80 -8.03 -0.04
N GLU A 53 16.72 -8.36 0.87
CA GLU A 53 17.89 -7.52 1.19
C GLU A 53 19.06 -7.65 0.22
N ALA A 54 19.12 -8.76 -0.47
CA ALA A 54 20.19 -9.00 -1.44
C ALA A 54 19.83 -8.39 -2.79
N ALA A 55 20.81 -7.81 -3.47
CA ALA A 55 20.66 -7.49 -4.88
C ALA A 55 20.18 -8.75 -5.61
N LEU A 56 19.08 -8.60 -6.36
CA LEU A 56 18.59 -9.71 -7.19
C LEU A 56 19.71 -10.12 -8.17
N PRO A 57 19.92 -11.42 -8.40
CA PRO A 57 20.93 -11.87 -9.35
C PRO A 57 20.69 -11.26 -10.75
N ASP A 58 21.74 -10.76 -11.38
CA ASP A 58 21.70 -10.21 -12.73
C ASP A 58 21.23 -11.23 -13.79
N THR A 59 21.20 -12.51 -13.41
CA THR A 59 20.71 -13.61 -14.25
C THR A 59 19.18 -13.68 -14.33
N LEU A 60 18.46 -12.94 -13.49
CA LEU A 60 16.99 -12.93 -13.55
C LEU A 60 16.53 -12.09 -14.74
N SER A 61 15.57 -12.63 -15.49
CA SER A 61 14.95 -11.91 -16.60
C SER A 61 14.19 -10.67 -16.10
N ALA A 62 14.43 -9.53 -16.76
CA ALA A 62 13.66 -8.30 -16.56
C ALA A 62 12.39 -8.24 -17.43
N GLU A 63 12.17 -9.24 -18.28
CA GLU A 63 10.98 -9.32 -19.13
C GLU A 63 9.72 -9.57 -18.31
N ASN A 64 8.58 -9.13 -18.85
CA ASN A 64 7.30 -9.44 -18.22
C ASN A 64 7.05 -10.95 -18.27
N PRO A 65 6.67 -11.58 -17.14
CA PRO A 65 6.30 -12.98 -17.15
C PRO A 65 5.04 -13.21 -18.00
N GLU A 66 4.84 -14.44 -18.46
CA GLU A 66 3.61 -14.84 -19.11
C GLU A 66 2.40 -14.51 -18.24
N ARG A 67 1.36 -13.92 -18.86
CA ARG A 67 0.16 -13.49 -18.14
C ARG A 67 -0.65 -14.72 -17.68
N ARG A 68 -0.67 -14.94 -16.37
CA ARG A 68 -1.42 -16.05 -15.74
C ARG A 68 -2.64 -15.57 -14.95
N ALA A 69 -2.68 -14.30 -14.56
CA ALA A 69 -3.79 -13.74 -13.80
C ALA A 69 -5.03 -13.52 -14.68
N GLN A 70 -6.18 -13.87 -14.16
CA GLN A 70 -7.50 -13.60 -14.72
C GLN A 70 -8.23 -12.56 -13.87
N ALA A 71 -9.26 -11.91 -14.42
CA ALA A 71 -10.02 -10.88 -13.74
C ALA A 71 -10.70 -11.37 -12.44
N SER A 72 -11.05 -12.65 -12.36
CA SER A 72 -11.66 -13.31 -11.21
C SER A 72 -10.66 -13.87 -10.19
N HIS A 73 -9.36 -13.83 -10.49
CA HIS A 73 -8.38 -14.25 -9.49
C HIS A 73 -8.20 -13.18 -8.43
N LEU A 74 -7.82 -13.60 -7.21
CA LEU A 74 -7.53 -12.68 -6.13
C LEU A 74 -6.32 -11.81 -6.47
N ALA A 75 -6.43 -10.53 -6.17
CA ALA A 75 -5.33 -9.58 -6.20
C ALA A 75 -4.66 -9.47 -4.82
N TYR A 76 -5.46 -9.42 -3.77
CA TYR A 76 -4.97 -9.35 -2.39
C TYR A 76 -5.96 -9.91 -1.37
N VAL A 77 -5.43 -10.18 -0.17
CA VAL A 77 -6.22 -10.45 1.04
C VAL A 77 -5.72 -9.53 2.15
N ILE A 78 -6.52 -8.57 2.58
CA ILE A 78 -6.19 -7.64 3.65
C ILE A 78 -6.97 -8.03 4.91
N TYR A 79 -6.24 -8.21 6.02
CA TYR A 79 -6.83 -8.59 7.30
C TYR A 79 -7.33 -7.40 8.09
N THR A 80 -8.61 -7.39 8.40
CA THR A 80 -9.29 -6.39 9.21
C THR A 80 -9.63 -6.94 10.60
N SER A 81 -9.92 -6.05 11.57
CA SER A 81 -10.43 -6.45 12.88
C SER A 81 -11.79 -7.12 12.73
N GLY A 82 -11.92 -8.34 13.21
CA GLY A 82 -13.20 -9.06 13.21
C GLY A 82 -14.04 -8.74 14.45
N SER A 83 -15.36 -8.73 14.31
CA SER A 83 -16.32 -8.55 15.43
C SER A 83 -16.20 -9.61 16.54
N THR A 84 -15.58 -10.74 16.25
CA THR A 84 -15.32 -11.85 17.18
C THR A 84 -13.94 -11.78 17.84
N GLY A 85 -13.20 -10.68 17.63
CA GLY A 85 -11.84 -10.49 18.14
C GLY A 85 -10.73 -11.10 17.29
N LYS A 86 -11.04 -12.02 16.38
CA LYS A 86 -10.06 -12.59 15.44
C LYS A 86 -10.05 -11.80 14.12
N PRO A 87 -8.88 -11.49 13.54
CA PRO A 87 -8.79 -10.85 12.24
C PRO A 87 -9.48 -11.68 11.15
N LYS A 88 -10.08 -11.01 10.16
CA LYS A 88 -10.71 -11.63 8.99
C LYS A 88 -10.06 -11.12 7.72
N GLY A 89 -9.68 -12.03 6.82
CA GLY A 89 -9.10 -11.71 5.52
C GLY A 89 -10.18 -11.27 4.52
N ALA A 90 -10.19 -9.99 4.17
CA ALA A 90 -11.03 -9.46 3.09
C ALA A 90 -10.36 -9.73 1.75
N MET A 91 -10.96 -10.58 0.94
CA MET A 91 -10.47 -11.00 -0.38
C MET A 91 -10.97 -10.08 -1.47
N ASN A 92 -10.07 -9.57 -2.31
CA ASN A 92 -10.43 -8.76 -3.47
C ASN A 92 -9.86 -9.34 -4.76
N GLU A 93 -10.72 -9.44 -5.78
CA GLU A 93 -10.35 -9.90 -7.11
C GLU A 93 -9.75 -8.76 -7.96
N HIS A 94 -8.96 -9.09 -8.98
CA HIS A 94 -8.41 -8.11 -9.93
C HIS A 94 -9.50 -7.21 -10.54
N ARG A 95 -10.67 -7.80 -10.91
CA ARG A 95 -11.77 -7.01 -11.49
C ARG A 95 -12.30 -5.93 -10.54
N GLY A 96 -12.35 -6.19 -9.23
CA GLY A 96 -12.78 -5.21 -8.22
C GLY A 96 -11.80 -4.06 -8.11
N VAL A 97 -10.50 -4.36 -8.08
CA VAL A 97 -9.43 -3.35 -8.07
C VAL A 97 -9.49 -2.48 -9.33
N VAL A 98 -9.57 -3.11 -10.51
CA VAL A 98 -9.66 -2.38 -11.78
C VAL A 98 -10.90 -1.49 -11.84
N ASN A 99 -12.08 -2.01 -11.44
CA ASN A 99 -13.31 -1.23 -11.40
C ASN A 99 -13.15 0.02 -10.52
N ARG A 100 -12.54 -0.13 -9.34
CA ARG A 100 -12.28 1.02 -8.43
C ARG A 100 -11.35 2.05 -9.07
N LEU A 101 -10.25 1.62 -9.68
CA LEU A 101 -9.26 2.51 -10.28
C LEU A 101 -9.80 3.23 -11.52
N VAL A 102 -10.57 2.55 -12.37
CA VAL A 102 -11.22 3.15 -13.55
C VAL A 102 -12.23 4.19 -13.10
N TRP A 103 -13.07 3.87 -12.13
CA TRP A 103 -14.02 4.86 -11.56
C TRP A 103 -13.29 6.09 -10.99
N MET A 104 -12.20 5.91 -10.24
CA MET A 104 -11.41 7.03 -9.72
C MET A 104 -10.83 7.87 -10.86
N GLN A 105 -10.37 7.23 -11.93
CA GLN A 105 -9.83 7.93 -13.09
C GLN A 105 -10.90 8.77 -13.80
N GLU A 106 -12.08 8.22 -13.99
CA GLU A 106 -13.22 8.94 -14.59
C GLU A 106 -13.70 10.10 -13.72
N ALA A 107 -13.74 9.90 -12.41
CA ALA A 107 -14.24 10.91 -11.47
C ALA A 107 -13.24 12.04 -11.20
N TYR A 108 -11.94 11.75 -11.15
CA TYR A 108 -10.93 12.69 -10.64
C TYR A 108 -9.84 13.05 -11.63
N GLY A 109 -9.68 12.32 -12.74
CA GLY A 109 -8.83 12.69 -13.87
C GLY A 109 -7.35 12.89 -13.53
N LEU A 110 -6.71 11.89 -12.90
CA LEU A 110 -5.26 11.93 -12.65
C LEU A 110 -4.50 11.90 -13.99
N THR A 111 -3.39 12.63 -14.09
CA THR A 111 -2.58 12.73 -15.31
C THR A 111 -1.11 12.44 -15.03
N ALA A 112 -0.31 12.28 -16.07
CA ALA A 112 1.13 12.09 -15.95
C ALA A 112 1.88 13.28 -15.30
N ALA A 113 1.24 14.46 -15.23
CA ALA A 113 1.80 15.64 -14.54
C ALA A 113 1.59 15.59 -13.02
N ASP A 114 0.74 14.70 -12.54
CA ASP A 114 0.42 14.58 -11.11
C ASP A 114 1.47 13.79 -10.34
N THR A 115 1.50 14.03 -9.03
CA THR A 115 2.32 13.29 -8.08
C THR A 115 1.46 12.80 -6.94
N VAL A 116 1.41 11.50 -6.75
CA VAL A 116 0.67 10.85 -5.65
C VAL A 116 1.62 10.50 -4.52
N LEU A 117 1.24 10.82 -3.28
CA LEU A 117 1.98 10.38 -2.09
C LEU A 117 1.39 9.06 -1.57
N GLN A 118 2.18 8.00 -1.62
CA GLN A 118 1.88 6.76 -0.93
C GLN A 118 2.34 6.87 0.52
N LYS A 119 1.42 6.87 1.46
CA LYS A 119 1.70 6.96 2.89
C LYS A 119 0.83 6.04 3.73
N THR A 120 -0.25 5.50 3.17
CA THR A 120 -1.14 4.58 3.88
C THR A 120 -0.42 3.25 4.12
N PRO A 121 -0.41 2.72 5.36
CA PRO A 121 0.17 1.42 5.62
C PRO A 121 -0.41 0.34 4.71
N PHE A 122 0.44 -0.56 4.24
CA PHE A 122 0.11 -1.55 3.20
C PHE A 122 -1.01 -2.52 3.62
N GLY A 123 -1.24 -2.67 4.91
CA GLY A 123 -2.35 -3.46 5.46
C GLY A 123 -3.74 -2.81 5.37
N PHE A 124 -3.86 -1.63 4.75
CA PHE A 124 -5.15 -0.97 4.49
C PHE A 124 -5.41 -0.89 2.99
N ASP A 125 -6.67 -1.11 2.60
CA ASP A 125 -7.10 -1.14 1.20
C ASP A 125 -6.94 0.18 0.45
N VAL A 126 -6.91 1.31 1.16
CA VAL A 126 -6.57 2.62 0.59
C VAL A 126 -5.20 2.62 -0.08
N SER A 127 -4.22 1.89 0.47
CA SER A 127 -2.89 1.78 -0.13
C SER A 127 -2.91 1.26 -1.58
N VAL A 128 -3.91 0.47 -1.92
CA VAL A 128 -4.05 -0.16 -3.24
C VAL A 128 -4.18 0.90 -4.34
N TRP A 129 -5.04 1.90 -4.16
CA TRP A 129 -5.15 2.95 -5.16
C TRP A 129 -3.97 3.91 -5.11
N GLU A 130 -3.36 4.16 -3.94
CA GLU A 130 -2.14 4.97 -3.84
C GLU A 130 -1.00 4.35 -4.69
N PHE A 131 -0.87 3.02 -4.72
CA PHE A 131 0.13 2.33 -5.53
C PHE A 131 -0.23 2.28 -7.01
N PHE A 132 -1.44 1.86 -7.36
CA PHE A 132 -1.75 1.44 -8.72
C PHE A 132 -2.34 2.53 -9.60
N TRP A 133 -3.11 3.47 -9.04
CA TRP A 133 -3.72 4.52 -9.83
C TRP A 133 -2.68 5.44 -10.52
N PRO A 134 -1.66 5.98 -9.82
CA PRO A 134 -0.64 6.77 -10.50
C PRO A 134 0.08 5.99 -11.60
N LEU A 135 0.42 4.72 -11.36
CA LEU A 135 1.12 3.89 -12.34
C LEU A 135 0.25 3.60 -13.58
N MET A 136 -1.07 3.53 -13.43
CA MET A 136 -2.00 3.30 -14.53
C MET A 136 -1.99 4.45 -15.55
N VAL A 137 -1.75 5.68 -15.12
CA VAL A 137 -1.80 6.89 -15.95
C VAL A 137 -0.45 7.53 -16.21
N GLY A 138 0.65 6.92 -15.73
CA GLY A 138 2.00 7.45 -15.87
C GLY A 138 2.31 8.63 -14.94
N ALA A 139 1.52 8.84 -13.87
CA ALA A 139 1.81 9.82 -12.83
C ALA A 139 2.98 9.36 -11.95
N ARG A 140 3.59 10.31 -11.24
CA ARG A 140 4.67 10.04 -10.30
C ARG A 140 4.12 9.50 -8.98
N LEU A 141 4.73 8.42 -8.49
CA LEU A 141 4.48 7.86 -7.18
C LEU A 141 5.65 8.21 -6.25
N VAL A 142 5.36 8.86 -5.12
CA VAL A 142 6.32 9.16 -4.07
C VAL A 142 6.00 8.30 -2.85
N MET A 143 7.00 7.57 -2.35
CA MET A 143 6.86 6.74 -1.16
C MET A 143 7.22 7.56 0.09
N ALA A 144 6.32 7.65 1.05
CA ALA A 144 6.63 8.22 2.36
C ALA A 144 7.61 7.33 3.12
N LYS A 145 8.43 7.92 4.00
CA LYS A 145 9.24 7.13 4.94
C LYS A 145 8.35 6.26 5.83
N PRO A 146 8.84 5.11 6.31
CA PRO A 146 8.14 4.33 7.33
C PRO A 146 7.70 5.23 8.49
N GLU A 147 6.47 5.04 9.00
CA GLU A 147 5.85 5.83 10.07
C GLU A 147 5.66 7.34 9.78
N GLY A 148 6.07 7.81 8.59
CA GLY A 148 5.96 9.23 8.20
C GLY A 148 4.52 9.75 8.11
N HIS A 149 3.55 8.86 7.92
CA HIS A 149 2.14 9.22 7.90
C HIS A 149 1.61 9.80 9.22
N LYS A 150 2.32 9.55 10.34
CA LYS A 150 1.98 10.03 11.69
C LYS A 150 2.58 11.40 12.02
N ASP A 151 3.44 11.93 11.17
CA ASP A 151 4.22 13.15 11.40
C ASP A 151 3.77 14.26 10.44
N PRO A 152 2.92 15.24 10.89
CA PRO A 152 2.40 16.31 10.05
C PRO A 152 3.49 17.21 9.46
N ASP A 153 4.55 17.51 10.21
CA ASP A 153 5.66 18.36 9.73
C ASP A 153 6.46 17.62 8.64
N TYR A 154 6.73 16.34 8.81
CA TYR A 154 7.32 15.53 7.74
C TYR A 154 6.44 15.50 6.49
N LEU A 155 5.13 15.29 6.65
CA LEU A 155 4.19 15.24 5.51
C LEU A 155 4.18 16.57 4.76
N SER A 156 4.08 17.71 5.46
CA SER A 156 4.06 19.02 4.81
C SER A 156 5.35 19.29 4.03
N ARG A 157 6.50 18.93 4.58
CA ARG A 157 7.80 19.03 3.89
C ARG A 157 7.91 18.09 2.68
N ALA A 158 7.45 16.86 2.81
CA ALA A 158 7.46 15.91 1.72
C ALA A 158 6.53 16.35 0.57
N ILE A 159 5.35 16.88 0.90
CA ILE A 159 4.41 17.45 -0.08
C ILE A 159 5.11 18.57 -0.88
N GLU A 160 5.72 19.52 -0.21
CA GLU A 160 6.44 20.63 -0.84
C GLU A 160 7.63 20.14 -1.68
N GLN A 161 8.51 19.34 -1.08
CA GLN A 161 9.75 18.86 -1.69
C GLN A 161 9.52 18.06 -2.97
N TYR A 162 8.51 17.20 -2.96
CA TYR A 162 8.22 16.30 -4.09
C TYR A 162 7.13 16.83 -5.03
N GLY A 163 6.53 17.97 -4.74
CA GLY A 163 5.46 18.55 -5.53
C GLY A 163 4.23 17.64 -5.56
N VAL A 164 3.81 17.12 -4.40
CA VAL A 164 2.66 16.22 -4.31
C VAL A 164 1.38 16.98 -4.65
N THR A 165 0.60 16.43 -5.59
CA THR A 165 -0.69 16.99 -6.03
C THR A 165 -1.89 16.22 -5.51
N THR A 166 -1.70 14.96 -5.12
CA THR A 166 -2.78 14.06 -4.70
C THR A 166 -2.33 13.19 -3.53
N LEU A 167 -3.13 13.17 -2.47
CA LEU A 167 -2.89 12.35 -1.29
C LEU A 167 -4.19 11.97 -0.57
N HIS A 168 -4.08 11.03 0.35
CA HIS A 168 -5.20 10.55 1.17
C HIS A 168 -5.01 10.92 2.64
N PHE A 169 -6.14 11.14 3.33
CA PHE A 169 -6.20 11.18 4.79
C PHE A 169 -7.42 10.44 5.30
N VAL A 170 -7.32 9.83 6.48
CA VAL A 170 -8.49 9.60 7.31
C VAL A 170 -8.88 10.94 7.97
N PRO A 171 -10.17 11.21 8.26
CA PRO A 171 -10.61 12.52 8.76
C PRO A 171 -9.87 13.03 9.98
N SER A 172 -9.64 12.18 10.98
CA SER A 172 -8.90 12.52 12.21
C SER A 172 -7.45 12.95 11.93
N MET A 173 -6.77 12.26 11.00
CA MET A 173 -5.41 12.63 10.60
C MET A 173 -5.38 13.93 9.78
N LEU A 174 -6.38 14.17 8.92
CA LEU A 174 -6.50 15.44 8.22
C LEU A 174 -6.66 16.60 9.20
N GLN A 175 -7.51 16.44 10.19
CA GLN A 175 -7.69 17.44 11.24
C GLN A 175 -6.37 17.75 11.97
N SER A 176 -5.62 16.73 12.36
CA SER A 176 -4.30 16.88 12.98
C SER A 176 -3.30 17.57 12.06
N PHE A 177 -3.28 17.21 10.78
CA PHE A 177 -2.41 17.81 9.77
C PHE A 177 -2.73 19.29 9.53
N LEU A 178 -4.01 19.67 9.47
CA LEU A 178 -4.45 21.06 9.29
C LEU A 178 -4.23 21.93 10.55
N ALA A 179 -4.18 21.32 11.73
CA ALA A 179 -3.85 22.03 12.96
C ALA A 179 -2.36 22.45 13.01
N ASP A 180 -1.50 21.83 12.22
CA ASP A 180 -0.11 22.29 12.01
C ASP A 180 -0.12 23.49 11.06
N GLY A 181 0.23 24.68 11.58
CA GLY A 181 0.23 25.93 10.82
C GLY A 181 1.13 25.95 9.56
N GLN A 182 1.98 24.95 9.37
CA GLN A 182 2.85 24.83 8.19
C GLN A 182 2.13 24.20 6.97
N ALA A 183 1.04 23.47 7.19
CA ALA A 183 0.32 22.81 6.11
C ALA A 183 -0.19 23.80 5.05
N ALA A 184 -0.77 24.93 5.49
CA ALA A 184 -1.31 25.95 4.58
C ALA A 184 -0.25 26.61 3.68
N THR A 185 0.99 26.74 4.15
CA THR A 185 2.07 27.38 3.40
C THR A 185 2.79 26.43 2.45
N ARG A 186 2.88 25.16 2.77
CA ARG A 186 3.64 24.15 2.01
C ARG A 186 2.83 23.32 1.04
N CYS A 187 1.49 23.37 1.10
CA CYS A 187 0.61 22.52 0.32
C CYS A 187 -0.10 23.21 -0.85
N GLY A 188 0.41 24.37 -1.30
CA GLY A 188 -0.22 25.15 -2.37
C GLY A 188 -0.37 24.42 -3.71
N GLN A 189 0.43 23.39 -3.98
CA GLN A 189 0.36 22.57 -5.18
C GLN A 189 -0.61 21.37 -5.07
N VAL A 190 -1.18 21.12 -3.89
CA VAL A 190 -2.13 20.01 -3.71
C VAL A 190 -3.44 20.33 -4.42
N VAL A 191 -3.85 19.46 -5.32
CA VAL A 191 -5.07 19.57 -6.12
C VAL A 191 -6.19 18.67 -5.57
N ARG A 192 -5.80 17.49 -5.04
CA ARG A 192 -6.77 16.47 -4.58
C ARG A 192 -6.39 15.92 -3.22
N VAL A 193 -7.35 15.99 -2.30
CA VAL A 193 -7.28 15.30 -1.01
C VAL A 193 -8.43 14.31 -0.95
N MET A 194 -8.09 13.01 -0.94
CA MET A 194 -9.06 11.95 -0.75
C MET A 194 -9.25 11.72 0.75
N CYS A 195 -10.50 11.62 1.20
CA CYS A 195 -10.84 11.36 2.60
C CYS A 195 -11.72 10.12 2.69
N SER A 196 -11.27 9.12 3.46
CA SER A 196 -12.05 7.92 3.74
C SER A 196 -11.44 7.14 4.91
N GLY A 197 -12.16 6.16 5.44
CA GLY A 197 -11.62 5.19 6.38
C GLY A 197 -11.64 5.66 7.83
N GLU A 198 -12.82 5.75 8.43
CA GLU A 198 -13.01 5.72 9.91
C GLU A 198 -13.89 4.56 10.31
#